data_95a11bbb9e46a317b9705794c221f985
#
_entry.id   95a11bbb9e46a317b9705794c221f985
#
_cell.length_a   1.000
_cell.length_b   1.000
_cell.length_c   1.000
_cell.angle_alpha   90.00
_cell.angle_beta   90.00
_cell.angle_gamma   90.00
#
_symmetry.space_group_name_H-M   'P 1'
#
loop_
_entity.id
_entity.type
_entity.pdbx_description
1 polymer ?
#
loop_
_entity_poly.entity_id
_entity_poly.type
_entity_poly.pdbx_seq_one_letter_code
_entity_poly.pdbx_strand_id
1 'polypeptide(L)' 'MMLYFVVFKNKKDKEYKLFTNTIFDKENEAEEFGKKSMKRNYELKVLEYNKENHNRYWNEKDR' A
#
# COMPACT_ATOMS: atom_id res chain seq x y z
N MET A 1 -4.61 -15.03 10.98
CA MET A 1 -5.13 -14.46 9.73
C MET A 1 -4.29 -13.28 9.30
N MET A 2 -3.93 -13.23 8.04
CA MET A 2 -3.08 -12.14 7.56
C MET A 2 -3.91 -11.13 6.78
N LEU A 3 -3.54 -9.87 6.94
CA LEU A 3 -4.20 -8.80 6.23
C LEU A 3 -3.17 -8.05 5.39
N TYR A 4 -3.63 -7.40 4.34
CA TYR A 4 -2.74 -6.78 3.38
C TYR A 4 -3.23 -5.39 2.99
N PHE A 5 -2.32 -4.57 2.54
CA PHE A 5 -2.66 -3.26 2.04
C PHE A 5 -1.72 -2.88 0.90
N VAL A 6 -2.06 -1.83 0.21
CA VAL A 6 -1.35 -1.45 -1.01
C VAL A 6 -0.63 -0.13 -0.79
N VAL A 7 0.63 -0.10 -1.17
CA VAL A 7 1.41 1.13 -1.20
C VAL A 7 1.87 1.35 -2.63
N PHE A 8 2.22 2.58 -2.94
CA PHE A 8 2.62 2.91 -4.29
C PHE A 8 3.68 3.99 -4.28
N LYS A 9 4.34 4.15 -5.39
CA LYS A 9 5.20 5.30 -5.58
C LYS A 9 5.30 5.59 -7.06
N ASN A 10 5.58 6.84 -7.36
CA ASN A 10 5.96 7.22 -8.71
C ASN A 10 7.34 6.63 -8.97
N LYS A 11 7.63 6.28 -10.19
CA LYS A 11 8.92 5.67 -10.51
C LYS A 11 10.09 6.58 -10.17
N LYS A 12 9.86 7.88 -10.09
CA LYS A 12 10.90 8.81 -9.72
C LYS A 12 11.07 8.96 -8.22
N ASP A 13 10.12 8.48 -7.45
CA ASP A 13 10.18 8.60 -6.00
C ASP A 13 11.01 7.48 -5.41
N LYS A 14 11.54 7.72 -4.24
CA LYS A 14 12.33 6.72 -3.55
C LYS A 14 11.54 5.94 -2.55
N GLU A 15 10.41 6.44 -2.10
CA GLU A 15 9.66 5.81 -1.02
C GLU A 15 8.23 5.56 -1.43
N TYR A 16 7.72 4.45 -0.95
CA TYR A 16 6.34 4.10 -1.14
C TYR A 16 5.45 4.85 -0.15
N LYS A 17 4.24 5.13 -0.58
CA LYS A 17 3.24 5.79 0.24
C LYS A 17 1.97 4.97 0.25
N LEU A 18 1.17 5.20 1.26
CA LEU A 18 -0.09 4.49 1.37
C LEU A 18 -0.99 4.87 0.19
N PHE A 19 -1.51 3.86 -0.50
CA PHE A 19 -2.37 4.12 -1.63
C PHE A 19 -3.83 4.29 -1.21
N THR A 20 -4.27 3.49 -0.26
CA THR A 20 -5.63 3.56 0.21
C THR A 20 -5.66 3.04 1.63
N ASN A 21 -6.67 3.44 2.40
CA ASN A 21 -6.83 2.94 3.76
C ASN A 21 -7.45 1.56 3.80
N THR A 22 -7.80 1.00 2.66
CA THR A 22 -8.48 -0.29 2.62
C THR A 22 -7.53 -1.41 3.01
N ILE A 23 -8.01 -2.29 3.87
CA ILE A 23 -7.27 -3.47 4.29
C ILE A 23 -7.95 -4.68 3.65
N PHE A 24 -7.16 -5.53 3.05
CA PHE A 24 -7.66 -6.71 2.36
C PHE A 24 -7.29 -7.96 3.14
N ASP A 25 -8.13 -8.98 3.06
CA ASP A 25 -7.80 -10.25 3.71
C ASP A 25 -7.17 -11.24 2.75
N LYS A 26 -6.99 -10.86 1.50
CA LYS A 26 -6.32 -11.71 0.52
C LYS A 26 -5.33 -10.90 -0.27
N GLU A 27 -4.15 -11.45 -0.41
CA GLU A 27 -3.07 -10.73 -1.09
C GLU A 27 -3.41 -10.44 -2.55
N ASN A 28 -3.99 -11.41 -3.24
CA ASN A 28 -4.28 -11.21 -4.64
C ASN A 28 -5.39 -10.18 -4.86
N GLU A 29 -6.30 -10.03 -3.90
CA GLU A 29 -7.31 -8.99 -4.03
C GLU A 29 -6.70 -7.61 -3.89
N ALA A 30 -5.75 -7.47 -2.97
CA ALA A 30 -5.05 -6.21 -2.82
C ALA A 30 -4.29 -5.87 -4.09
N GLU A 31 -3.63 -6.86 -4.65
CA GLU A 31 -2.85 -6.66 -5.86
C GLU A 31 -3.73 -6.25 -7.03
N GLU A 32 -4.86 -6.91 -7.21
CA GLU A 32 -5.76 -6.57 -8.28
C GLU A 32 -6.32 -5.17 -8.12
N PHE A 33 -6.67 -4.82 -6.90
CA PHE A 33 -7.17 -3.48 -6.65
C PHE A 33 -6.14 -2.44 -7.05
N GLY A 34 -4.90 -2.67 -6.65
CA GLY A 34 -3.84 -1.75 -6.99
C GLY A 34 -3.63 -1.64 -8.48
N LYS A 35 -3.62 -2.76 -9.17
CA LYS A 35 -3.39 -2.75 -10.61
C LYS A 35 -4.48 -2.02 -11.36
N LYS A 36 -5.72 -2.18 -10.93
CA LYS A 36 -6.81 -1.51 -11.61
C LYS A 36 -6.79 -0.01 -11.39
N SER A 37 -6.28 0.42 -10.26
CA SER A 37 -6.32 1.84 -9.90
C SER A 37 -5.05 2.57 -10.23
N MET A 38 -3.98 1.85 -10.54
CA MET A 38 -2.67 2.43 -10.68
C MET A 38 -2.46 2.98 -12.07
N LYS A 39 -1.81 4.13 -12.13
CA LYS A 39 -1.47 4.71 -13.40
C LYS A 39 -0.13 4.17 -13.88
N ARG A 40 0.14 4.47 -15.15
CA ARG A 40 1.24 3.86 -15.85
C ARG A 40 2.61 4.10 -15.24
N ASN A 41 2.83 5.28 -14.71
CA ASN A 41 4.16 5.65 -14.22
C ASN A 41 4.37 5.34 -12.76
N TYR A 42 3.55 4.49 -12.18
CA TYR A 42 3.63 4.18 -10.77
C TYR A 42 3.98 2.73 -10.57
N GLU A 43 4.58 2.45 -9.43
CA GLU A 43 4.85 1.10 -8.98
C GLU A 43 4.02 0.83 -7.76
N LEU A 44 3.52 -0.38 -7.66
CA LEU A 44 2.75 -0.74 -6.49
C LEU A 44 3.40 -1.91 -5.77
N LYS A 45 3.08 -2.04 -4.52
CA LYS A 45 3.56 -3.14 -3.71
C LYS A 45 2.47 -3.49 -2.72
N VAL A 46 2.28 -4.78 -2.48
CA VAL A 46 1.34 -5.26 -1.49
C VAL A 46 2.13 -5.69 -0.27
N LEU A 47 1.77 -5.14 0.87
CA LEU A 47 2.48 -5.42 2.11
C LEU A 47 1.54 -6.04 3.12
N GLU A 48 2.10 -6.79 4.04
CA GLU A 48 1.32 -7.36 5.12
C GLU A 48 0.98 -6.27 6.12
N TYR A 49 -0.26 -6.25 6.57
CA TYR A 49 -0.66 -5.28 7.58
C TYR A 49 -0.24 -5.79 8.95
N ASN A 50 0.62 -5.06 9.61
CA ASN A 50 1.05 -5.38 10.96
C ASN A 50 1.37 -4.06 11.65
N LYS A 51 1.75 -4.17 12.93
CA LYS A 51 1.95 -2.98 13.74
C LYS A 51 3.04 -2.09 13.17
N GLU A 52 4.12 -2.69 12.73
CA GLU A 52 5.23 -1.92 12.21
C GLU A 52 4.83 -1.18 10.94
N ASN A 53 4.15 -1.85 10.03
CA ASN A 53 3.72 -1.22 8.80
C ASN A 53 2.63 -0.19 9.05
N HIS A 54 1.77 -0.45 10.03
CA HIS A 54 0.77 0.54 10.38
C HIS A 54 1.45 1.84 10.81
N ASN A 55 2.44 1.74 11.66
CA ASN A 55 3.13 2.93 12.13
C ASN A 55 3.83 3.65 10.99
N ARG A 56 4.37 2.89 10.06
CA ARG A 56 5.12 3.49 8.97
C ARG A 56 4.23 4.22 7.98
N TYR A 57 3.07 3.68 7.67
CA TYR A 57 2.26 4.21 6.58
C TYR A 57 1.01 4.95 7.04
N TRP A 58 0.51 4.69 8.23
CA TRP A 58 -0.69 5.34 8.73
C TRP A 58 -0.42 6.44 9.72
N ASN A 59 0.74 6.42 10.33
CA ASN A 59 1.04 7.36 11.39
C ASN A 59 1.66 8.59 10.83
N GLU A 60 0.83 9.44 10.35
CA GLU A 60 1.35 10.59 9.83
C GLU A 60 0.98 11.75 10.50
N LYS A 61 0.68 11.71 11.43
CA LYS A 61 0.42 12.71 12.03
C LYS A 61 1.30 13.46 12.43
N ASP A 62 1.75 13.16 12.48
CA ASP A 62 2.52 13.79 12.85
C ASP A 62 2.74 14.87 12.24
N ARG A 63 2.27 15.02 11.66
CA ARG A 63 2.35 15.97 11.02
C ARG A 63 1.94 16.87 11.38
#